data_d8f20740a453fd627ffba9ee9281bee7
#
_entry.id   d8f20740a453fd627ffba9ee9281bee7
#
_cell.length_a   1.000
_cell.length_b   1.000
_cell.length_c   1.000
_cell.angle_alpha   90.00
_cell.angle_beta   90.00
_cell.angle_gamma   90.00
#
_symmetry.space_group_name_H-M   'P 1'
#
loop_
_entity.id
_entity.type
_entity.pdbx_description
1 polymer ?
#
loop_
_entity_poly.entity_id
_entity_poly.type
_entity_poly.pdbx_seq_one_letter_code
_entity_poly.pdbx_strand_id
1 'polypeptide(L)'
;GKENLDLDIPYVFVVGNYNSNAGNKEMIDAYMEWSVKPGVNNGVMLYGGATTHFIGSGSDVQIWSAYTNIAGFAEANGPNSQRNSDAAPKFWSLVEGAHSDQIYIHAGHTIDNKFNLAGKDK
;
A
#
# COMPACT_ATOMS: atom_id res chain seq x y z
N GLY A 1 -10.11 5.36 -6.07
CA GLY A 1 -8.86 6.03 -5.85
C GLY A 1 -8.75 7.28 -6.70
N LYS A 2 -7.62 7.90 -6.64
CA LYS A 2 -7.36 9.03 -7.51
C LYS A 2 -7.15 8.54 -8.92
N GLU A 3 -7.85 9.14 -9.87
CA GLU A 3 -7.70 8.78 -11.27
C GLU A 3 -6.33 9.18 -11.78
N ASN A 4 -5.81 10.30 -11.28
CA ASN A 4 -4.54 10.85 -11.72
C ASN A 4 -3.60 10.98 -10.51
N LEU A 5 -2.77 9.98 -10.30
CA LEU A 5 -1.73 10.04 -9.29
C LEU A 5 -0.68 11.05 -9.74
N ASP A 6 -0.40 12.03 -8.87
CA ASP A 6 0.64 13.02 -9.15
C ASP A 6 2.01 12.39 -8.91
N LEU A 7 2.67 11.99 -9.98
CA LEU A 7 3.98 11.37 -9.91
C LEU A 7 5.11 12.36 -9.67
N ASP A 8 4.81 13.66 -9.68
CA ASP A 8 5.81 14.68 -9.43
C ASP A 8 6.06 14.93 -7.95
N ILE A 9 5.22 14.41 -7.08
CA ILE A 9 5.41 14.58 -5.63
C ILE A 9 6.16 13.38 -5.04
N PRO A 10 6.92 13.59 -3.96
CA PRO A 10 7.60 12.51 -3.26
C PRO A 10 6.65 11.85 -2.25
N TYR A 11 5.62 11.18 -2.73
CA TYR A 11 4.64 10.54 -1.84
C TYR A 11 5.27 9.38 -1.06
N VAL A 12 4.65 9.07 0.08
CA VAL A 12 5.09 7.98 0.95
C VAL A 12 4.52 6.65 0.44
N PHE A 13 5.37 5.65 0.38
CA PHE A 13 5.05 4.36 -0.22
C PHE A 13 5.38 3.24 0.77
N VAL A 14 4.36 2.52 1.18
CA VAL A 14 4.50 1.44 2.15
C VAL A 14 4.38 0.10 1.43
N VAL A 15 5.29 -0.80 1.72
CA VAL A 15 5.28 -2.16 1.18
C VAL A 15 5.15 -3.14 2.34
N GLY A 16 4.05 -3.86 2.40
CA GLY A 16 3.86 -4.93 3.37
C GLY A 16 4.14 -6.27 2.71
N ASN A 17 4.93 -7.11 3.36
CA ASN A 17 5.32 -8.43 2.85
C ASN A 17 4.66 -9.50 3.71
N TYR A 18 3.83 -10.33 3.09
CA TYR A 18 3.02 -11.32 3.80
C TYR A 18 3.12 -12.69 3.17
N ASN A 19 2.99 -13.72 4.00
CA ASN A 19 2.78 -15.08 3.55
C ASN A 19 1.35 -15.48 3.88
N SER A 20 0.70 -16.19 2.96
CA SER A 20 -0.70 -16.53 3.09
C SER A 20 -0.86 -18.01 3.46
N ASN A 21 -1.78 -18.30 4.38
CA ASN A 21 -2.13 -19.67 4.73
C ASN A 21 -3.31 -20.20 3.89
N ALA A 22 -3.78 -19.40 2.94
CA ALA A 22 -4.87 -19.74 2.04
C ALA A 22 -4.51 -19.24 0.65
N GLY A 23 -5.48 -18.78 -0.13
CA GLY A 23 -5.21 -18.22 -1.45
C GLY A 23 -4.71 -16.78 -1.38
N ASN A 24 -3.75 -16.43 -2.23
CA ASN A 24 -3.27 -15.05 -2.29
C ASN A 24 -4.39 -14.06 -2.63
N LYS A 25 -5.30 -14.45 -3.51
CA LYS A 25 -6.43 -13.60 -3.87
C LYS A 25 -7.32 -13.31 -2.67
N GLU A 26 -7.58 -14.30 -1.83
CA GLU A 26 -8.39 -14.12 -0.64
C GLU A 26 -7.76 -13.12 0.32
N MET A 27 -6.45 -13.20 0.50
CA MET A 27 -5.72 -12.27 1.34
C MET A 27 -5.79 -10.85 0.78
N ILE A 28 -5.55 -10.69 -0.51
CA ILE A 28 -5.59 -9.39 -1.17
C ILE A 28 -6.98 -8.78 -1.05
N ASP A 29 -8.03 -9.56 -1.34
CA ASP A 29 -9.41 -9.09 -1.22
C ASP A 29 -9.73 -8.66 0.21
N ALA A 30 -9.27 -9.41 1.21
CA ALA A 30 -9.50 -9.06 2.61
C ALA A 30 -8.78 -7.76 2.99
N TYR A 31 -7.56 -7.56 2.49
CA TYR A 31 -6.84 -6.31 2.74
C TYR A 31 -7.52 -5.12 2.08
N MET A 32 -8.03 -5.30 0.87
CA MET A 32 -8.76 -4.24 0.18
C MET A 32 -9.97 -3.79 1.00
N GLU A 33 -10.74 -4.73 1.54
CA GLU A 33 -11.91 -4.40 2.35
C GLU A 33 -11.53 -3.73 3.67
N TRP A 34 -10.46 -4.19 4.30
CA TRP A 34 -10.04 -3.66 5.59
C TRP A 34 -9.45 -2.26 5.47
N SER A 35 -8.55 -2.05 4.54
CA SER A 35 -7.68 -0.87 4.56
C SER A 35 -7.76 -0.01 3.31
N VAL A 36 -7.66 -0.60 2.12
CA VAL A 36 -7.49 0.17 0.90
C VAL A 36 -8.75 0.92 0.51
N LYS A 37 -9.88 0.25 0.42
CA LYS A 37 -11.14 0.90 0.05
C LYS A 37 -11.51 2.04 1.00
N PRO A 38 -11.49 1.82 2.33
CA PRO A 38 -11.76 2.94 3.24
C PRO A 38 -10.75 4.07 3.11
N GLY A 39 -9.45 3.75 3.00
CA GLY A 39 -8.41 4.76 2.90
C GLY A 39 -8.53 5.63 1.67
N VAL A 40 -8.79 5.01 0.53
CA VAL A 40 -8.97 5.73 -0.74
C VAL A 40 -10.25 6.55 -0.71
N ASN A 41 -11.36 5.97 -0.24
CA ASN A 41 -12.65 6.66 -0.19
C ASN A 41 -12.63 7.88 0.72
N ASN A 42 -11.84 7.84 1.78
CA ASN A 42 -11.72 8.95 2.74
C ASN A 42 -10.58 9.90 2.39
N GLY A 43 -9.84 9.64 1.31
CA GLY A 43 -8.81 10.54 0.84
C GLY A 43 -7.48 10.49 1.58
N VAL A 44 -7.33 9.59 2.56
CA VAL A 44 -6.07 9.47 3.30
C VAL A 44 -5.04 8.64 2.55
N MET A 45 -5.48 7.78 1.64
CA MET A 45 -4.63 6.94 0.82
C MET A 45 -4.79 7.32 -0.64
N LEU A 46 -3.67 7.50 -1.34
CA LEU A 46 -3.69 7.83 -2.76
C LEU A 46 -4.10 6.62 -3.60
N TYR A 47 -3.49 5.49 -3.31
CA TYR A 47 -3.84 4.22 -3.96
C TYR A 47 -3.27 3.06 -3.15
N GLY A 48 -3.75 1.87 -3.46
CA GLY A 48 -3.18 0.63 -2.97
C GLY A 48 -3.12 -0.38 -4.10
N GLY A 49 -2.25 -1.33 -3.96
CA GLY A 49 -2.08 -2.39 -4.94
C GLY A 49 -1.39 -3.58 -4.32
N ALA A 50 -1.21 -4.62 -5.11
CA ALA A 50 -0.59 -5.83 -4.64
C ALA A 50 0.16 -6.53 -5.77
N THR A 51 1.21 -7.27 -5.39
CA THR A 51 1.87 -8.21 -6.29
C THR A 51 1.92 -9.57 -5.61
N THR A 52 1.91 -10.62 -6.40
CA THR A 52 2.13 -11.98 -5.91
C THR A 52 3.49 -12.46 -6.37
N HIS A 53 4.06 -13.36 -5.57
CA HIS A 53 5.37 -13.92 -5.88
C HIS A 53 5.29 -14.76 -7.17
N PHE A 54 6.26 -14.55 -8.05
CA PHE A 54 6.33 -15.32 -9.29
C PHE A 54 7.59 -16.18 -9.37
N ILE A 55 8.77 -15.57 -9.29
CA ILE A 55 10.04 -16.28 -9.42
C ILE A 55 11.04 -15.73 -8.39
N GLY A 56 11.87 -16.59 -7.84
CA GLY A 56 12.91 -16.23 -6.89
C GLY A 56 12.46 -16.39 -5.46
N SER A 57 13.24 -15.88 -4.52
CA SER A 57 12.88 -15.87 -3.10
C SER A 57 12.04 -14.64 -2.77
N GLY A 58 11.19 -14.76 -1.78
CA GLY A 58 10.38 -13.63 -1.32
C GLY A 58 9.10 -14.07 -0.66
N SER A 59 8.31 -13.11 -0.23
CA SER A 59 7.01 -13.35 0.39
C SER A 59 5.96 -13.67 -0.68
N ASP A 60 4.91 -14.39 -0.28
CA ASP A 60 3.84 -14.78 -1.20
C ASP A 60 3.15 -13.58 -1.82
N VAL A 61 2.93 -12.54 -1.02
CA VAL A 61 2.19 -11.34 -1.43
C VAL A 61 2.91 -10.10 -0.91
N GLN A 62 3.01 -9.09 -1.76
CA GLN A 62 3.38 -7.74 -1.34
C GLN A 62 2.17 -6.85 -1.54
N ILE A 63 1.84 -6.06 -0.53
CA ILE A 63 0.73 -5.11 -0.58
C ILE A 63 1.29 -3.70 -0.45
N TRP A 64 0.92 -2.85 -1.38
CA TRP A 64 1.44 -1.50 -1.50
C TRP A 64 0.37 -0.48 -1.14
N SER A 65 0.78 0.55 -0.42
CA SER A 65 -0.11 1.66 -0.08
C SER A 65 0.65 2.96 -0.24
N ALA A 66 0.03 3.95 -0.85
CA ALA A 66 0.65 5.24 -1.09
C ALA A 66 -0.14 6.34 -0.40
N TYR A 67 0.58 7.26 0.25
CA TYR A 67 0.02 8.39 0.99
C TYR A 67 0.72 9.67 0.54
N THR A 68 0.02 10.80 0.59
CA THR A 68 0.60 12.07 0.14
C THR A 68 1.86 12.43 0.91
N ASN A 69 1.87 12.14 2.22
CA ASN A 69 3.00 12.43 3.09
C ASN A 69 2.96 11.53 4.33
N ILE A 70 3.97 11.68 5.20
CA ILE A 70 4.06 10.85 6.40
C ILE A 70 2.91 11.10 7.38
N ALA A 71 2.37 12.32 7.41
CA ALA A 71 1.21 12.62 8.25
C ALA A 71 -0.02 11.83 7.82
N GLY A 72 -0.24 11.69 6.51
CA GLY A 72 -1.33 10.88 5.97
C GLY A 72 -1.17 9.42 6.32
N PHE A 73 0.06 8.90 6.25
CA PHE A 73 0.35 7.54 6.67
C PHE A 73 0.03 7.34 8.15
N ALA A 74 0.48 8.26 9.00
CA ALA A 74 0.25 8.18 10.44
C ALA A 74 -1.25 8.22 10.77
N GLU A 75 -2.01 9.07 10.08
CA GLU A 75 -3.46 9.14 10.26
C GLU A 75 -4.15 7.82 9.91
N ALA A 76 -3.75 7.22 8.79
CA ALA A 76 -4.35 5.95 8.34
C ALA A 76 -4.06 4.80 9.29
N ASN A 77 -2.98 4.87 10.06
CA ASN A 77 -2.56 3.82 10.97
C ASN A 77 -2.73 4.17 12.45
N GLY A 78 -3.29 5.34 12.73
CA GLY A 78 -3.48 5.83 14.10
C GLY A 78 -4.83 5.46 14.69
N PRO A 79 -5.12 5.96 15.90
CA PRO A 79 -6.36 5.62 16.60
C PRO A 79 -7.63 6.11 15.91
N ASN A 80 -7.51 7.12 15.05
CA ASN A 80 -8.65 7.65 14.28
C ASN A 80 -8.63 7.14 12.83
N SER A 81 -8.06 5.95 12.63
CA SER A 81 -7.93 5.35 11.31
C SER A 81 -9.28 5.17 10.63
N GLN A 82 -9.30 5.36 9.31
CA GLN A 82 -10.49 5.16 8.47
C GLN A 82 -10.70 3.68 8.13
N ARG A 83 -9.83 2.81 8.59
CA ARG A 83 -9.90 1.39 8.28
C ARG A 83 -11.19 0.76 8.79
N ASN A 84 -11.67 -0.24 8.04
CA ASN A 84 -12.84 -1.01 8.44
C ASN A 84 -12.43 -2.07 9.46
N SER A 85 -12.53 -1.75 10.74
CA SER A 85 -12.07 -2.64 11.80
C SER A 85 -12.81 -3.97 11.82
N ASP A 86 -14.05 -4.03 11.31
CA ASP A 86 -14.81 -5.28 11.26
C ASP A 86 -14.22 -6.27 10.26
N ALA A 87 -13.49 -5.78 9.27
CA ALA A 87 -12.86 -6.61 8.25
C ALA A 87 -11.44 -7.05 8.62
N ALA A 88 -10.83 -6.44 9.65
CA ALA A 88 -9.45 -6.75 10.03
C ALA A 88 -9.24 -8.22 10.42
N PRO A 89 -10.11 -8.85 11.24
CA PRO A 89 -9.88 -10.23 11.65
C PRO A 89 -9.79 -11.20 10.48
N LYS A 90 -10.55 -10.99 9.43
CA LYS A 90 -10.47 -11.85 8.25
C LYS A 90 -9.10 -11.78 7.59
N PHE A 91 -8.57 -10.58 7.41
CA PHE A 91 -7.23 -10.42 6.82
C PHE A 91 -6.18 -11.11 7.67
N TRP A 92 -6.16 -10.78 8.96
CA TRP A 92 -5.11 -11.32 9.85
C TRP A 92 -5.20 -12.81 10.04
N SER A 93 -6.39 -13.41 9.92
CA SER A 93 -6.52 -14.86 9.96
C SER A 93 -5.86 -15.56 8.77
N LEU A 94 -5.65 -14.84 7.68
CA LEU A 94 -5.05 -15.39 6.47
C LEU A 94 -3.52 -15.20 6.44
N VAL A 95 -2.96 -14.41 7.34
CA VAL A 95 -1.52 -14.18 7.41
C VAL A 95 -0.85 -15.34 8.11
N GLU A 96 0.13 -15.96 7.46
CA GLU A 96 0.91 -17.05 8.03
C GLU A 96 2.26 -16.53 8.51
N GLY A 97 2.54 -16.74 9.79
CA GLY A 97 3.80 -16.33 10.38
C GLY A 97 3.95 -14.82 10.50
N ALA A 98 5.19 -14.37 10.59
CA ALA A 98 5.51 -12.96 10.70
C ALA A 98 5.39 -12.28 9.35
N HIS A 99 5.07 -10.99 9.40
CA HIS A 99 5.12 -10.14 8.21
C HIS A 99 6.14 -9.03 8.44
N SER A 100 6.50 -8.33 7.37
CA SER A 100 7.38 -7.17 7.47
C SER A 100 6.81 -6.02 6.66
N ASP A 101 7.14 -4.81 7.08
CA ASP A 101 6.72 -3.60 6.39
C ASP A 101 7.92 -2.70 6.17
N GLN A 102 7.99 -2.08 4.99
CA GLN A 102 9.00 -1.09 4.67
C GLN A 102 8.30 0.18 4.20
N ILE A 103 8.89 1.31 4.50
CA ILE A 103 8.37 2.61 4.08
C ILE A 103 9.41 3.28 3.20
N TYR A 104 8.97 3.72 2.04
CA TYR A 104 9.82 4.39 1.05
C TYR A 104 9.22 5.74 0.70
N ILE A 105 10.04 6.60 0.13
CA ILE A 105 9.58 7.86 -0.45
C ILE A 105 9.77 7.75 -1.95
N HIS A 106 8.76 8.10 -2.71
CA HIS A 106 8.83 8.09 -4.16
C HIS A 106 9.91 9.08 -4.63
N ALA A 107 10.93 8.57 -5.29
CA ALA A 107 12.08 9.38 -5.71
C ALA A 107 11.94 9.96 -7.12
N GLY A 108 11.18 9.29 -7.96
CA GLY A 108 11.02 9.74 -9.34
C GLY A 108 10.48 8.64 -10.24
N HIS A 109 10.32 8.98 -11.50
CA HIS A 109 9.74 8.07 -12.48
C HIS A 109 10.24 8.44 -13.87
N THR A 110 10.02 7.55 -14.83
CA THR A 110 10.41 7.74 -16.21
C THR A 110 9.19 8.12 -17.04
N ILE A 111 9.31 9.22 -17.78
CA ILE A 111 8.35 9.64 -18.81
C ILE A 111 9.15 9.97 -20.07
N ASP A 112 8.71 9.43 -21.21
CA ASP A 112 9.34 9.69 -22.51
C ASP A 112 10.84 9.45 -22.48
N ASN A 113 11.25 8.33 -21.90
CA ASN A 113 12.65 7.90 -21.79
C ASN A 113 13.53 8.83 -20.93
N LYS A 114 12.92 9.69 -20.12
CA LYS A 114 13.65 10.55 -19.18
C LYS A 114 13.24 10.23 -17.76
N PHE A 115 14.22 10.17 -16.86
CA PHE A 115 13.96 10.02 -15.43
C PHE A 115 13.72 11.40 -14.82
N ASN A 116 12.59 11.55 -14.15
CA ASN A 116 12.18 12.79 -13.52
C ASN A 116 12.16 12.60 -12.01
N LEU A 117 12.89 13.44 -11.28
CA LEU A 117 12.92 13.38 -9.81
C LEU A 117 11.66 14.00 -9.23
N ALA A 118 11.05 13.28 -8.29
CA ALA A 118 9.86 13.76 -7.61
C ALA A 118 10.21 14.91 -6.66
N GLY A 119 9.39 15.96 -6.69
CA GLY A 119 9.56 17.11 -5.81
C GLY A 119 10.72 18.02 -6.12
N LYS A 120 11.51 17.71 -7.14
CA LYS A 120 12.63 18.55 -7.52
C LYS A 120 12.15 19.72 -8.35
N ASP A 121 12.62 20.89 -8.02
CA ASP A 121 12.35 22.13 -8.76
C ASP A 121 10.85 22.48 -8.81
N LYS A 122 10.15 22.10 -7.77
CA LYS A 122 8.73 22.41 -7.63
C LYS A 122 8.49 23.68 -6.82
#